data_0461b9fedc255eb71d82cf795f5bf4d5
#
_entry.id   0461b9fedc255eb71d82cf795f5bf4d5
#
_cell.length_a   1.000
_cell.length_b   1.000
_cell.length_c   1.000
_cell.angle_alpha   90.00
_cell.angle_beta   90.00
_cell.angle_gamma   90.00
#
_symmetry.space_group_name_H-M   'P 1'
#
loop_
_entity.id
_entity.type
_entity.pdbx_description
1 polymer ?
#
loop_
_entity_poly.entity_id
_entity_poly.type
_entity_poly.pdbx_seq_one_letter_code
_entity_poly.pdbx_strand_id
1 'polypeptide(L)'
;MTMPMLSKTYIGKYYEGGQELSVCTKSILRQDNDSYVILGESGYGKSVAAQSIVLQKAGQAYPVRIIDLHNTSDPEHIFPILQKSFDQLSTSIDAYITPIPTMLFNPLRYADGTTESSADLSYTLSNIITKYIKLSRTETAAFSDSLEYVISHPDDNPDIFPAILKTLDEFDTKASRSASAHLAPLLRHNVFQNQPIKRHSGIEIINLSKFPPLLQKTIADLILFDEFRTASQGGQSPRYIYIDEMQNLSIDKDCYLGKILTEGRKYALNVILASQSIREFKASERTMLCQANHKLLFHPALLEVKY
;
A
#
# COMPACT_ATOMS: atom_id res chain seq x y z
N MET A 1 -12.30 29.60 6.09
CA MET A 1 -12.53 28.69 4.93
C MET A 1 -11.19 28.42 4.31
N THR A 2 -10.61 27.25 4.53
CA THR A 2 -9.37 26.84 3.83
C THR A 2 -9.70 26.62 2.36
N MET A 3 -8.97 27.24 1.45
CA MET A 3 -9.12 27.00 0.01
C MET A 3 -8.99 25.50 -0.28
N PRO A 4 -9.83 24.92 -1.17
CA PRO A 4 -9.69 23.52 -1.55
C PRO A 4 -8.30 23.30 -2.18
N MET A 5 -7.58 22.28 -1.68
CA MET A 5 -6.27 21.92 -2.23
C MET A 5 -6.46 21.29 -3.62
N LEU A 6 -5.94 21.97 -4.64
CA LEU A 6 -5.98 21.50 -6.02
C LEU A 6 -4.71 20.68 -6.32
N SER A 7 -4.88 19.42 -6.65
CA SER A 7 -3.83 18.57 -7.21
C SER A 7 -3.85 18.68 -8.74
N LYS A 8 -2.70 18.96 -9.34
CA LYS A 8 -2.51 19.00 -10.79
C LYS A 8 -1.34 18.10 -11.16
N THR A 9 -1.55 17.23 -12.15
CA THR A 9 -0.50 16.32 -12.64
C THR A 9 -0.39 16.41 -14.14
N TYR A 10 0.79 16.66 -14.65
CA TYR A 10 1.10 16.65 -16.07
C TYR A 10 1.27 15.20 -16.55
N ILE A 11 0.56 14.84 -17.61
CA ILE A 11 0.57 13.48 -18.17
C ILE A 11 1.41 13.43 -19.45
N GLY A 12 1.33 14.45 -20.28
CA GLY A 12 2.03 14.46 -21.56
C GLY A 12 1.57 15.58 -22.47
N LYS A 13 1.92 15.45 -23.74
CA LYS A 13 1.55 16.37 -24.80
C LYS A 13 0.85 15.62 -25.93
N TYR A 14 -0.03 16.30 -26.62
CA TYR A 14 -0.61 15.82 -27.89
C TYR A 14 -0.62 16.93 -28.92
N TYR A 15 -0.77 16.57 -30.18
CA TYR A 15 -0.82 17.52 -31.29
C TYR A 15 -2.22 17.55 -31.89
N GLU A 16 -2.79 18.73 -31.98
CA GLU A 16 -4.09 18.96 -32.61
C GLU A 16 -3.98 20.19 -33.50
N GLY A 17 -4.34 20.05 -34.77
CA GLY A 17 -4.29 21.17 -35.75
C GLY A 17 -2.92 21.80 -35.93
N GLY A 18 -1.81 21.04 -35.67
CA GLY A 18 -0.44 21.53 -35.71
C GLY A 18 0.04 22.24 -34.45
N GLN A 19 -0.80 22.34 -33.43
CA GLN A 19 -0.43 22.90 -32.11
C GLN A 19 -0.16 21.81 -31.10
N GLU A 20 0.89 22.03 -30.28
CA GLU A 20 1.22 21.18 -29.16
C GLU A 20 0.38 21.58 -27.94
N LEU A 21 -0.39 20.65 -27.42
CA LEU A 21 -1.24 20.85 -26.24
C LEU A 21 -0.80 19.94 -25.10
N SER A 22 -0.84 20.48 -23.88
CA SER A 22 -0.47 19.72 -22.67
C SER A 22 -1.69 19.01 -22.08
N VAL A 23 -1.52 17.72 -21.76
CA VAL A 23 -2.51 16.92 -21.02
C VAL A 23 -2.19 16.95 -19.55
N CYS A 24 -3.14 17.42 -18.74
CA CYS A 24 -3.02 17.45 -17.29
C CYS A 24 -4.28 16.88 -16.65
N THR A 25 -4.12 16.13 -15.56
CA THR A 25 -5.22 15.82 -14.65
C THR A 25 -5.33 16.90 -13.57
N LYS A 26 -6.56 17.13 -13.08
CA LYS A 26 -6.83 18.05 -11.98
C LYS A 26 -7.84 17.39 -11.06
N SER A 27 -7.61 17.47 -9.76
CA SER A 27 -8.52 16.93 -8.73
C SER A 27 -8.57 17.87 -7.54
N ILE A 28 -9.77 18.01 -6.95
CA ILE A 28 -9.94 18.69 -5.67
C ILE A 28 -9.79 17.62 -4.58
N LEU A 29 -8.70 17.70 -3.83
CA LEU A 29 -8.37 16.70 -2.80
C LEU A 29 -9.46 16.63 -1.72
N ARG A 30 -9.75 15.44 -1.25
CA ARG A 30 -10.87 15.05 -0.37
C ARG A 30 -12.27 15.15 -1.00
N GLN A 31 -12.41 15.70 -2.19
CA GLN A 31 -13.68 15.70 -2.93
C GLN A 31 -13.62 14.68 -4.06
N ASP A 32 -12.49 14.66 -4.79
CA ASP A 32 -12.27 13.74 -5.90
C ASP A 32 -11.43 12.53 -5.44
N ASN A 33 -11.60 11.41 -6.12
CA ASN A 33 -10.71 10.27 -5.99
C ASN A 33 -9.49 10.47 -6.91
N ASP A 34 -8.43 11.11 -6.41
CA ASP A 34 -7.21 11.40 -7.20
C ASP A 34 -6.31 10.16 -7.38
N SER A 35 -6.93 8.99 -7.51
CA SER A 35 -6.25 7.73 -7.79
C SER A 35 -6.06 7.50 -9.28
N TYR A 36 -4.96 6.82 -9.63
CA TYR A 36 -4.55 6.50 -10.99
C TYR A 36 -4.52 5.00 -11.21
N VAL A 37 -5.11 4.54 -12.31
CA VAL A 37 -4.97 3.19 -12.83
C VAL A 37 -4.29 3.26 -14.19
N ILE A 38 -3.13 2.63 -14.33
CA ILE A 38 -2.26 2.68 -15.50
C ILE A 38 -2.17 1.27 -16.07
N LEU A 39 -2.72 1.08 -17.26
CA LEU A 39 -2.79 -0.22 -17.92
C LEU A 39 -2.09 -0.18 -19.28
N GLY A 40 -1.57 -1.31 -19.71
CA GLY A 40 -1.01 -1.47 -21.05
C GLY A 40 0.11 -2.49 -21.10
N GLU A 41 0.48 -2.91 -22.30
CA GLU A 41 1.51 -3.92 -22.53
C GLU A 41 2.90 -3.49 -22.05
N SER A 42 3.77 -4.46 -21.81
CA SER A 42 5.16 -4.20 -21.40
C SER A 42 5.93 -3.40 -22.48
N GLY A 43 6.78 -2.47 -22.06
CA GLY A 43 7.60 -1.65 -22.96
C GLY A 43 6.93 -0.36 -23.48
N TYR A 44 5.64 -0.14 -23.25
CA TYR A 44 4.93 1.05 -23.75
C TYR A 44 4.91 2.25 -22.80
N GLY A 45 5.75 2.26 -21.75
CA GLY A 45 5.99 3.45 -20.93
C GLY A 45 5.14 3.58 -19.67
N LYS A 46 4.38 2.54 -19.25
CA LYS A 46 3.59 2.55 -18.01
C LYS A 46 4.39 2.98 -16.79
N SER A 47 5.51 2.29 -16.53
CA SER A 47 6.34 2.55 -15.35
C SER A 47 6.98 3.93 -15.40
N VAL A 48 7.34 4.44 -16.60
CA VAL A 48 7.80 5.83 -16.78
C VAL A 48 6.69 6.82 -16.39
N ALA A 49 5.46 6.60 -16.85
CA ALA A 49 4.34 7.45 -16.51
C ALA A 49 4.02 7.39 -15.00
N ALA A 50 4.01 6.19 -14.41
CA ALA A 50 3.80 6.01 -12.97
C ALA A 50 4.88 6.73 -12.14
N GLN A 51 6.15 6.53 -12.45
CA GLN A 51 7.25 7.23 -11.78
C GLN A 51 7.17 8.75 -11.96
N SER A 52 6.80 9.23 -13.15
CA SER A 52 6.57 10.66 -13.39
C SER A 52 5.46 11.23 -12.49
N ILE A 53 4.35 10.50 -12.31
CA ILE A 53 3.27 10.91 -11.41
C ILE A 53 3.76 10.94 -9.97
N VAL A 54 4.47 9.89 -9.51
CA VAL A 54 5.07 9.82 -8.17
C VAL A 54 5.95 11.04 -7.89
N LEU A 55 6.87 11.36 -8.81
CA LEU A 55 7.77 12.50 -8.67
C LEU A 55 7.02 13.84 -8.61
N GLN A 56 5.97 14.00 -9.42
CA GLN A 56 5.15 15.21 -9.39
C GLN A 56 4.36 15.35 -8.09
N LYS A 57 3.82 14.26 -7.53
CA LYS A 57 3.14 14.28 -6.23
C LYS A 57 4.10 14.60 -5.09
N ALA A 58 5.28 13.99 -5.08
CA ALA A 58 6.33 14.31 -4.12
C ALA A 58 6.80 15.77 -4.24
N GLY A 59 6.97 16.28 -5.46
CA GLY A 59 7.30 17.69 -5.73
C GLY A 59 6.22 18.69 -5.29
N GLN A 60 4.97 18.23 -5.14
CA GLN A 60 3.86 19.00 -4.55
C GLN A 60 3.80 18.85 -3.01
N ALA A 61 4.83 18.27 -2.40
CA ALA A 61 4.94 17.98 -0.97
C ALA A 61 3.88 17.00 -0.42
N TYR A 62 3.36 16.12 -1.28
CA TYR A 62 2.52 15.02 -0.84
C TYR A 62 3.37 13.81 -0.50
N PRO A 63 3.22 13.19 0.68
CA PRO A 63 3.89 11.94 1.00
C PRO A 63 3.51 10.85 0.00
N VAL A 64 4.51 10.17 -0.56
CA VAL A 64 4.32 9.03 -1.46
C VAL A 64 5.00 7.81 -0.87
N ARG A 65 4.26 6.70 -0.75
CA ARG A 65 4.81 5.40 -0.38
C ARG A 65 4.80 4.48 -1.58
N ILE A 66 5.92 3.84 -1.85
CA ILE A 66 6.07 2.85 -2.92
C ILE A 66 6.15 1.47 -2.29
N ILE A 67 5.24 0.57 -2.67
CA ILE A 67 5.34 -0.86 -2.35
C ILE A 67 5.95 -1.54 -3.57
N ASP A 68 7.23 -1.82 -3.49
CA ASP A 68 8.02 -2.36 -4.60
C ASP A 68 8.16 -3.88 -4.48
N LEU A 69 7.46 -4.60 -5.34
CA LEU A 69 7.45 -6.07 -5.38
C LEU A 69 8.60 -6.66 -6.22
N HIS A 70 9.23 -5.85 -7.09
CA HIS A 70 10.14 -6.34 -8.13
C HIS A 70 11.50 -5.61 -8.18
N ASN A 71 11.80 -4.74 -7.23
CA ASN A 71 13.00 -3.88 -7.19
C ASN A 71 13.10 -2.94 -8.41
N THR A 72 11.99 -2.33 -8.78
CA THR A 72 11.90 -1.44 -9.94
C THR A 72 11.86 0.04 -9.57
N SER A 73 11.77 0.35 -8.29
CA SER A 73 11.56 1.72 -7.77
C SER A 73 12.75 2.26 -6.97
N ASP A 74 13.86 1.53 -6.91
CA ASP A 74 15.11 2.01 -6.34
C ASP A 74 15.56 3.27 -7.08
N PRO A 75 16.12 4.30 -6.40
CA PRO A 75 16.71 5.47 -7.05
C PRO A 75 17.69 5.15 -8.19
N GLU A 76 18.41 4.04 -8.09
CA GLU A 76 19.33 3.57 -9.14
C GLU A 76 18.60 3.03 -10.39
N HIS A 77 17.30 2.70 -10.25
CA HIS A 77 16.47 2.15 -11.33
C HIS A 77 15.47 3.15 -11.92
N ILE A 78 15.58 4.43 -11.55
CA ILE A 78 14.77 5.49 -12.16
C ILE A 78 15.14 5.67 -13.64
N PHE A 79 14.12 5.77 -14.48
CA PHE A 79 14.36 5.96 -15.91
C PHE A 79 15.17 7.26 -16.18
N PRO A 80 16.20 7.20 -17.03
CA PRO A 80 17.08 8.35 -17.30
C PRO A 80 16.35 9.63 -17.71
N ILE A 81 15.20 9.50 -18.40
CA ILE A 81 14.37 10.65 -18.80
C ILE A 81 13.80 11.42 -17.59
N LEU A 82 13.67 10.76 -16.45
CA LEU A 82 13.13 11.35 -15.21
C LEU A 82 14.24 11.75 -14.24
N GLN A 83 15.48 11.34 -14.48
CA GLN A 83 16.62 11.55 -13.57
C GLN A 83 16.78 13.01 -13.18
N LYS A 84 16.74 13.92 -14.17
CA LYS A 84 16.86 15.36 -13.91
C LYS A 84 15.75 15.88 -12.99
N SER A 85 14.53 15.43 -13.15
CA SER A 85 13.41 15.81 -12.29
C SER A 85 13.57 15.23 -10.90
N PHE A 86 14.09 14.02 -10.79
CA PHE A 86 14.41 13.35 -9.55
C PHE A 86 15.51 14.09 -8.77
N ASP A 87 16.61 14.44 -9.42
CA ASP A 87 17.74 15.17 -8.81
C ASP A 87 17.34 16.58 -8.31
N GLN A 88 16.31 17.16 -8.90
CA GLN A 88 15.76 18.47 -8.50
C GLN A 88 14.77 18.39 -7.34
N LEU A 89 14.34 17.18 -6.95
CA LEU A 89 13.49 17.01 -5.78
C LEU A 89 14.33 17.28 -4.52
N SER A 90 14.00 18.36 -3.82
CA SER A 90 14.55 18.64 -2.47
C SER A 90 13.92 17.73 -1.38
N THR A 91 13.38 16.61 -1.78
CA THR A 91 12.55 15.72 -0.96
C THR A 91 13.37 14.55 -0.48
N SER A 92 13.25 14.16 0.79
CA SER A 92 13.92 12.96 1.31
C SER A 92 13.36 11.70 0.65
N ILE A 93 14.25 10.76 0.38
CA ILE A 93 13.90 9.43 -0.09
C ILE A 93 14.46 8.43 0.91
N ASP A 94 13.55 7.70 1.53
CA ASP A 94 13.88 6.65 2.49
C ASP A 94 13.52 5.29 1.87
N ALA A 95 14.50 4.41 1.74
CA ALA A 95 14.29 3.06 1.22
C ALA A 95 14.45 2.03 2.34
N TYR A 96 13.42 1.21 2.53
CA TYR A 96 13.40 0.15 3.54
C TYR A 96 13.36 -1.22 2.86
N ILE A 97 14.32 -2.07 3.19
CA ILE A 97 14.30 -3.47 2.79
C ILE A 97 13.75 -4.32 3.93
N THR A 98 14.34 -4.23 5.11
CA THR A 98 13.94 -4.82 6.40
C THR A 98 14.87 -4.29 7.50
N PRO A 99 14.41 -4.09 8.73
CA PRO A 99 12.99 -4.10 9.14
C PRO A 99 12.26 -2.84 8.69
N ILE A 100 10.94 -2.99 8.44
CA ILE A 100 10.06 -1.87 8.06
C ILE A 100 9.59 -1.19 9.34
N PRO A 101 9.89 0.11 9.57
CA PRO A 101 9.38 0.84 10.72
C PRO A 101 7.85 0.97 10.62
N THR A 102 7.13 0.64 11.69
CA THR A 102 5.67 0.71 11.69
C THR A 102 5.11 0.83 13.10
N MET A 103 3.94 1.46 13.19
CA MET A 103 3.10 1.44 14.39
C MET A 103 1.89 0.49 14.24
N LEU A 104 1.93 -0.37 13.21
CA LEU A 104 0.86 -1.28 12.82
C LEU A 104 0.28 -2.09 13.98
N PHE A 105 1.13 -2.52 14.90
CA PHE A 105 0.75 -3.38 16.02
C PHE A 105 0.38 -2.61 17.30
N ASN A 106 0.42 -1.28 17.26
CA ASN A 106 0.00 -0.47 18.40
C ASN A 106 -1.45 -0.04 18.24
N PRO A 107 -2.29 -0.21 19.26
CA PRO A 107 -3.63 0.34 19.26
C PRO A 107 -3.60 1.87 19.04
N LEU A 108 -4.44 2.34 18.13
CA LEU A 108 -4.51 3.76 17.82
C LEU A 108 -5.33 4.50 18.87
N ARG A 109 -4.93 5.74 19.17
CA ARG A 109 -5.71 6.65 19.99
C ARG A 109 -6.53 7.56 19.09
N TYR A 110 -7.83 7.53 19.26
CA TYR A 110 -8.78 8.33 18.48
C TYR A 110 -8.86 9.78 18.97
N ALA A 111 -9.36 10.65 18.11
CA ALA A 111 -9.51 12.09 18.42
C ALA A 111 -10.49 12.37 19.58
N ASP A 112 -11.45 11.48 19.82
CA ASP A 112 -12.38 11.53 20.95
C ASP A 112 -11.77 11.06 22.28
N GLY A 113 -10.50 10.68 22.27
CA GLY A 113 -9.75 10.19 23.44
C GLY A 113 -9.88 8.69 23.71
N THR A 114 -10.72 7.97 22.95
CA THR A 114 -10.80 6.50 23.04
C THR A 114 -9.57 5.85 22.41
N THR A 115 -9.30 4.61 22.79
CA THR A 115 -8.21 3.81 22.23
C THR A 115 -8.80 2.60 21.51
N GLU A 116 -8.24 2.24 20.35
CA GLU A 116 -8.57 1.02 19.66
C GLU A 116 -8.39 -0.18 20.58
N SER A 117 -9.32 -1.12 20.55
CA SER A 117 -9.22 -2.35 21.33
C SER A 117 -8.10 -3.24 20.79
N SER A 118 -7.24 -3.76 21.67
CA SER A 118 -6.22 -4.76 21.27
C SER A 118 -6.85 -6.00 20.65
N ALA A 119 -8.04 -6.40 21.13
CA ALA A 119 -8.81 -7.53 20.60
C ALA A 119 -9.28 -7.27 19.15
N ASP A 120 -9.82 -6.06 18.85
CA ASP A 120 -10.26 -5.72 17.50
C ASP A 120 -9.08 -5.61 16.53
N LEU A 121 -7.98 -5.03 16.98
CA LEU A 121 -6.75 -4.94 16.21
C LEU A 121 -6.17 -6.33 15.92
N SER A 122 -6.06 -7.19 16.94
CA SER A 122 -5.55 -8.56 16.79
C SER A 122 -6.43 -9.40 15.85
N TYR A 123 -7.74 -9.28 15.97
CA TYR A 123 -8.69 -9.94 15.07
C TYR A 123 -8.50 -9.50 13.62
N THR A 124 -8.36 -8.19 13.39
CA THR A 124 -8.16 -7.65 12.04
C THR A 124 -6.83 -8.11 11.44
N LEU A 125 -5.74 -8.00 12.19
CA LEU A 125 -4.41 -8.43 11.75
C LEU A 125 -4.36 -9.94 11.51
N SER A 126 -5.00 -10.73 12.38
CA SER A 126 -5.14 -12.17 12.22
C SER A 126 -5.82 -12.52 10.89
N ASN A 127 -6.92 -11.85 10.56
CA ASN A 127 -7.63 -12.08 9.29
C ASN A 127 -6.78 -11.72 8.06
N ILE A 128 -5.98 -10.64 8.13
CA ILE A 128 -5.09 -10.27 7.02
C ILE A 128 -3.99 -11.32 6.83
N ILE A 129 -3.36 -11.75 7.91
CA ILE A 129 -2.24 -12.71 7.86
C ILE A 129 -2.74 -14.08 7.42
N THR A 130 -3.86 -14.55 7.97
CA THR A 130 -4.41 -15.88 7.67
C THR A 130 -5.13 -15.97 6.33
N LYS A 131 -5.41 -14.85 5.68
CA LYS A 131 -5.97 -14.80 4.33
C LYS A 131 -5.16 -15.64 3.32
N TYR A 132 -3.86 -15.63 3.47
CA TYR A 132 -2.92 -16.33 2.59
C TYR A 132 -2.41 -17.65 3.16
N ILE A 133 -2.67 -17.92 4.45
CA ILE A 133 -2.23 -19.12 5.16
C ILE A 133 -3.45 -19.86 5.65
N LYS A 134 -3.66 -21.09 5.18
CA LYS A 134 -4.80 -21.91 5.60
C LYS A 134 -4.60 -22.41 7.03
N LEU A 135 -5.28 -21.78 7.98
CA LEU A 135 -5.40 -22.25 9.36
C LEU A 135 -6.80 -22.82 9.61
N SER A 136 -6.89 -23.81 10.47
CA SER A 136 -8.16 -24.25 11.04
C SER A 136 -8.73 -23.20 11.98
N ARG A 137 -10.01 -23.30 12.34
CA ARG A 137 -10.66 -22.37 13.25
C ARG A 137 -9.95 -22.26 14.62
N THR A 138 -9.49 -23.39 15.14
CA THR A 138 -8.79 -23.45 16.44
C THR A 138 -7.39 -22.85 16.36
N GLU A 139 -6.67 -23.07 15.26
CA GLU A 139 -5.37 -22.45 15.00
C GLU A 139 -5.49 -20.93 14.84
N THR A 140 -6.52 -20.47 14.13
CA THR A 140 -6.79 -19.03 13.97
C THR A 140 -7.09 -18.37 15.31
N ALA A 141 -7.87 -19.03 16.18
CA ALA A 141 -8.13 -18.53 17.52
C ALA A 141 -6.85 -18.43 18.35
N ALA A 142 -6.04 -19.51 18.42
CA ALA A 142 -4.78 -19.50 19.14
C ALA A 142 -3.80 -18.41 18.62
N PHE A 143 -3.79 -18.19 17.31
CA PHE A 143 -3.00 -17.11 16.70
C PHE A 143 -3.52 -15.73 17.09
N SER A 144 -4.84 -15.51 17.06
CA SER A 144 -5.46 -14.24 17.47
C SER A 144 -5.17 -13.92 18.93
N ASP A 145 -5.27 -14.92 19.83
CA ASP A 145 -4.98 -14.77 21.26
C ASP A 145 -3.49 -14.42 21.50
N SER A 146 -2.59 -15.08 20.76
CA SER A 146 -1.15 -14.78 20.83
C SER A 146 -0.86 -13.34 20.33
N LEU A 147 -1.51 -12.92 19.27
CA LEU A 147 -1.35 -11.59 18.72
C LEU A 147 -1.89 -10.53 19.69
N GLU A 148 -3.05 -10.77 20.31
CA GLU A 148 -3.64 -9.88 21.31
C GLU A 148 -2.72 -9.74 22.53
N TYR A 149 -2.13 -10.85 23.00
CA TYR A 149 -1.18 -10.84 24.08
C TYR A 149 0.04 -9.95 23.76
N VAL A 150 0.65 -10.14 22.59
CA VAL A 150 1.81 -9.35 22.16
C VAL A 150 1.48 -7.87 22.00
N ILE A 151 0.32 -7.54 21.42
CA ILE A 151 -0.15 -6.16 21.25
C ILE A 151 -0.41 -5.47 22.60
N SER A 152 -0.89 -6.21 23.60
CA SER A 152 -1.17 -5.69 24.93
C SER A 152 0.08 -5.50 25.79
N HIS A 153 1.23 -6.08 25.40
CA HIS A 153 2.51 -6.02 26.10
C HIS A 153 3.64 -5.52 25.19
N PRO A 154 3.54 -4.28 24.65
CA PRO A 154 4.46 -3.77 23.63
C PRO A 154 5.90 -3.60 24.13
N ASP A 155 6.09 -3.29 25.41
CA ASP A 155 7.42 -3.02 26.01
C ASP A 155 8.27 -4.28 26.12
N ASP A 156 7.65 -5.45 26.19
CA ASP A 156 8.33 -6.73 26.32
C ASP A 156 8.79 -7.31 24.97
N ASN A 157 8.30 -6.76 23.86
CA ASN A 157 8.40 -7.39 22.54
C ASN A 157 8.69 -6.39 21.40
N PRO A 158 9.95 -5.95 21.23
CA PRO A 158 10.30 -5.05 20.13
C PRO A 158 10.17 -5.69 18.75
N ASP A 159 10.35 -7.01 18.66
CA ASP A 159 10.28 -7.81 17.44
C ASP A 159 8.97 -8.61 17.41
N ILE A 160 7.93 -8.03 16.82
CA ILE A 160 6.55 -8.53 16.90
C ILE A 160 6.40 -9.97 16.38
N PHE A 161 6.92 -10.27 15.20
CA PHE A 161 6.75 -11.60 14.60
C PHE A 161 7.42 -12.72 15.39
N PRO A 162 8.70 -12.58 15.82
CA PRO A 162 9.32 -13.52 16.74
C PRO A 162 8.58 -13.65 18.07
N ALA A 163 8.06 -12.54 18.62
CA ALA A 163 7.30 -12.57 19.87
C ALA A 163 5.99 -13.37 19.74
N ILE A 164 5.27 -13.24 18.63
CA ILE A 164 4.07 -14.04 18.37
C ILE A 164 4.39 -15.54 18.33
N LEU A 165 5.45 -15.94 17.64
CA LEU A 165 5.88 -17.35 17.60
C LEU A 165 6.21 -17.88 19.01
N LYS A 166 6.96 -17.10 19.78
CA LYS A 166 7.29 -17.45 21.16
C LYS A 166 6.04 -17.64 22.02
N THR A 167 5.08 -16.71 21.93
CA THR A 167 3.82 -16.78 22.69
C THR A 167 2.98 -18.01 22.27
N LEU A 168 2.93 -18.32 20.96
CA LEU A 168 2.25 -19.55 20.48
C LEU A 168 2.89 -20.82 21.07
N ASP A 169 4.21 -20.85 21.14
CA ASP A 169 4.93 -22.00 21.73
C ASP A 169 4.70 -22.07 23.24
N GLU A 170 4.64 -20.93 23.96
CA GLU A 170 4.35 -20.85 25.40
C GLU A 170 2.93 -21.30 25.78
N PHE A 171 1.94 -21.07 24.90
CA PHE A 171 0.57 -21.57 25.12
C PHE A 171 0.47 -23.10 25.16
N ASP A 172 1.41 -23.78 24.57
CA ASP A 172 1.63 -25.24 24.57
C ASP A 172 0.38 -26.11 24.32
N THR A 173 -0.60 -25.61 23.59
CA THR A 173 -1.76 -26.36 23.13
C THR A 173 -1.47 -27.07 21.80
N LYS A 174 -2.24 -28.08 21.44
CA LYS A 174 -2.16 -28.70 20.11
C LYS A 174 -2.41 -27.67 19.00
N ALA A 175 -3.38 -26.77 19.21
CA ALA A 175 -3.73 -25.72 18.25
C ALA A 175 -2.62 -24.69 18.10
N SER A 176 -2.02 -24.22 19.20
CA SER A 176 -0.95 -23.21 19.15
C SER A 176 0.32 -23.76 18.52
N ARG A 177 0.72 -25.00 18.82
CA ARG A 177 1.88 -25.66 18.19
C ARG A 177 1.66 -25.85 16.68
N SER A 178 0.45 -26.23 16.27
CA SER A 178 0.11 -26.36 14.85
C SER A 178 0.09 -25.01 14.16
N ALA A 179 -0.48 -23.98 14.77
CA ALA A 179 -0.46 -22.62 14.26
C ALA A 179 0.98 -22.07 14.12
N SER A 180 1.82 -22.27 15.14
CA SER A 180 3.24 -21.89 15.11
C SER A 180 3.95 -22.54 13.91
N ALA A 181 3.73 -23.84 13.67
CA ALA A 181 4.34 -24.55 12.54
C ALA A 181 3.90 -23.99 11.17
N HIS A 182 2.60 -23.67 11.00
CA HIS A 182 2.08 -23.11 9.76
C HIS A 182 2.51 -21.64 9.53
N LEU A 183 2.62 -20.85 10.59
CA LEU A 183 2.96 -19.43 10.53
C LEU A 183 4.48 -19.17 10.55
N ALA A 184 5.28 -20.12 11.03
CA ALA A 184 6.73 -19.97 11.14
C ALA A 184 7.42 -19.53 9.81
N PRO A 185 7.04 -20.01 8.63
CA PRO A 185 7.64 -19.53 7.37
C PRO A 185 7.45 -18.02 7.12
N LEU A 186 6.36 -17.45 7.62
CA LEU A 186 6.08 -16.03 7.57
C LEU A 186 6.74 -15.27 8.73
N LEU A 187 6.49 -15.70 9.96
CA LEU A 187 6.81 -14.94 11.16
C LEU A 187 8.29 -15.01 11.57
N ARG A 188 9.07 -15.96 11.04
CA ARG A 188 10.54 -16.02 11.26
C ARG A 188 11.29 -14.89 10.56
N HIS A 189 10.67 -14.26 9.55
CA HIS A 189 11.24 -13.06 8.96
C HIS A 189 10.95 -11.88 9.88
N ASN A 190 11.98 -11.23 10.39
CA ASN A 190 11.84 -10.00 11.18
C ASN A 190 11.54 -8.82 10.22
N VAL A 191 10.29 -8.76 9.73
CA VAL A 191 9.88 -7.80 8.68
C VAL A 191 9.58 -6.44 9.27
N PHE A 192 8.95 -6.40 10.44
CA PHE A 192 8.46 -5.16 11.02
C PHE A 192 9.22 -4.82 12.31
N GLN A 193 9.59 -3.56 12.43
CA GLN A 193 10.10 -2.99 13.66
C GLN A 193 9.05 -2.03 14.24
N ASN A 194 8.63 -2.29 15.49
CA ASN A 194 7.63 -1.45 16.16
C ASN A 194 8.24 -0.11 16.58
N GLN A 195 8.33 0.79 15.63
CA GLN A 195 8.88 2.14 15.80
C GLN A 195 8.03 3.18 15.10
N PRO A 196 7.95 4.42 15.63
CA PRO A 196 7.28 5.51 14.93
C PRO A 196 7.92 5.73 13.57
N ILE A 197 7.10 5.70 12.52
CA ILE A 197 7.54 6.16 11.21
C ILE A 197 7.75 7.67 11.31
N LYS A 198 8.96 8.12 11.02
CA LYS A 198 9.20 9.54 10.75
C LYS A 198 8.54 9.84 9.42
N ARG A 199 7.29 10.26 9.45
CA ARG A 199 6.56 10.61 8.22
C ARG A 199 7.10 11.92 7.68
N HIS A 200 8.01 11.81 6.74
CA HIS A 200 8.50 12.93 5.98
C HIS A 200 7.56 13.24 4.81
N SER A 201 7.50 14.50 4.41
CA SER A 201 7.01 14.88 3.09
C SER A 201 8.02 14.38 2.07
N GLY A 202 7.87 13.14 1.57
CA GLY A 202 8.88 12.53 0.74
C GLY A 202 8.40 11.25 0.09
N ILE A 203 9.34 10.54 -0.51
CA ILE A 203 9.12 9.23 -1.09
C ILE A 203 9.68 8.19 -0.12
N GLU A 204 8.84 7.28 0.33
CA GLU A 204 9.23 6.09 1.08
C GLU A 204 9.12 4.88 0.16
N ILE A 205 10.20 4.12 0.01
CA ILE A 205 10.24 2.91 -0.80
C ILE A 205 10.34 1.70 0.12
N ILE A 206 9.34 0.84 0.08
CA ILE A 206 9.34 -0.45 0.79
C ILE A 206 9.62 -1.54 -0.23
N ASN A 207 10.86 -2.02 -0.23
CA ASN A 207 11.31 -3.05 -1.17
C ASN A 207 11.02 -4.45 -0.62
N LEU A 208 10.06 -5.12 -1.23
CA LEU A 208 9.62 -6.47 -0.88
C LEU A 208 10.20 -7.56 -1.82
N SER A 209 10.98 -7.19 -2.82
CA SER A 209 11.44 -8.10 -3.89
C SER A 209 12.21 -9.33 -3.40
N LYS A 210 12.84 -9.24 -2.23
CA LYS A 210 13.62 -10.35 -1.61
C LYS A 210 12.75 -11.40 -0.92
N PHE A 211 11.47 -11.13 -0.73
CA PHE A 211 10.56 -12.06 -0.06
C PHE A 211 9.85 -12.99 -1.03
N PRO A 212 9.47 -14.20 -0.60
CA PRO A 212 8.59 -15.07 -1.38
C PRO A 212 7.25 -14.38 -1.70
N PRO A 213 6.60 -14.68 -2.82
CA PRO A 213 5.36 -13.99 -3.26
C PRO A 213 4.24 -13.98 -2.21
N LEU A 214 4.10 -15.06 -1.44
CA LEU A 214 3.10 -15.14 -0.38
C LEU A 214 3.36 -14.09 0.72
N LEU A 215 4.61 -13.95 1.12
CA LEU A 215 5.04 -13.00 2.14
C LEU A 215 4.93 -11.57 1.62
N GLN A 216 5.30 -11.32 0.35
CA GLN A 216 5.12 -10.01 -0.28
C GLN A 216 3.64 -9.55 -0.21
N LYS A 217 2.70 -10.43 -0.57
CA LYS A 217 1.25 -10.13 -0.52
C LYS A 217 0.78 -9.82 0.90
N THR A 218 1.19 -10.63 1.86
CA THR A 218 0.81 -10.44 3.26
C THR A 218 1.34 -9.13 3.81
N ILE A 219 2.61 -8.81 3.56
CA ILE A 219 3.23 -7.55 4.01
C ILE A 219 2.56 -6.36 3.33
N ALA A 220 2.30 -6.44 2.03
CA ALA A 220 1.63 -5.36 1.30
C ALA A 220 0.23 -5.10 1.86
N ASP A 221 -0.59 -6.14 2.12
CA ASP A 221 -1.92 -5.99 2.71
C ASP A 221 -1.85 -5.40 4.14
N LEU A 222 -0.85 -5.75 4.94
CA LEU A 222 -0.62 -5.16 6.27
C LEU A 222 -0.26 -3.67 6.18
N ILE A 223 0.59 -3.30 5.23
CA ILE A 223 0.94 -1.89 4.98
C ILE A 223 -0.29 -1.10 4.52
N LEU A 224 -1.08 -1.65 3.59
CA LEU A 224 -2.30 -1.01 3.10
C LEU A 224 -3.34 -0.84 4.22
N PHE A 225 -3.43 -1.81 5.12
CA PHE A 225 -4.25 -1.70 6.34
C PHE A 225 -3.79 -0.55 7.22
N ASP A 226 -2.49 -0.49 7.54
CA ASP A 226 -1.94 0.56 8.40
C ASP A 226 -2.14 1.96 7.80
N GLU A 227 -1.96 2.10 6.48
CA GLU A 227 -2.22 3.35 5.77
C GLU A 227 -3.69 3.75 5.82
N PHE A 228 -4.61 2.82 5.54
CA PHE A 228 -6.04 3.09 5.58
C PHE A 228 -6.50 3.45 7.00
N ARG A 229 -6.10 2.66 8.00
CA ARG A 229 -6.37 2.86 9.41
C ARG A 229 -5.89 4.24 9.88
N THR A 230 -4.64 4.57 9.58
CA THR A 230 -4.05 5.85 9.98
C THR A 230 -4.71 7.04 9.26
N ALA A 231 -5.02 6.92 7.97
CA ALA A 231 -5.69 7.95 7.21
C ALA A 231 -7.12 8.20 7.71
N SER A 232 -7.84 7.16 8.12
CA SER A 232 -9.21 7.27 8.62
C SER A 232 -9.34 8.05 9.92
N GLN A 233 -8.25 8.22 10.67
CA GLN A 233 -8.23 8.99 11.92
C GLN A 233 -8.19 10.51 11.76
N GLY A 234 -8.13 10.99 10.54
CA GLY A 234 -8.41 12.39 10.22
C GLY A 234 -7.22 13.34 10.32
N GLY A 235 -7.29 14.41 9.55
CA GLY A 235 -6.43 15.59 9.67
C GLY A 235 -5.12 15.54 8.87
N GLN A 236 -4.77 14.44 8.25
CA GLN A 236 -3.47 14.32 7.58
C GLN A 236 -3.49 14.85 6.13
N SER A 237 -2.31 15.24 5.66
CA SER A 237 -2.10 15.63 4.26
C SER A 237 -2.43 14.47 3.31
N PRO A 238 -2.86 14.76 2.10
CA PRO A 238 -3.07 13.75 1.07
C PRO A 238 -1.84 12.87 0.91
N ARG A 239 -2.08 11.57 0.73
CA ARG A 239 -1.04 10.56 0.54
C ARG A 239 -1.30 9.79 -0.71
N TYR A 240 -0.23 9.26 -1.27
CA TYR A 240 -0.29 8.39 -2.42
C TYR A 240 0.48 7.11 -2.14
N ILE A 241 -0.09 5.98 -2.54
CA ILE A 241 0.59 4.67 -2.49
C ILE A 241 0.77 4.21 -3.93
N TYR A 242 2.02 4.03 -4.35
CA TYR A 242 2.33 3.47 -5.66
C TYR A 242 2.59 1.97 -5.57
N ILE A 243 1.97 1.22 -6.47
CA ILE A 243 2.13 -0.22 -6.61
C ILE A 243 2.26 -0.55 -8.09
N ASP A 244 3.42 -1.07 -8.50
CA ASP A 244 3.59 -1.68 -9.81
C ASP A 244 3.17 -3.15 -9.80
N GLU A 245 2.75 -3.67 -10.95
CA GLU A 245 2.26 -5.05 -11.10
C GLU A 245 1.15 -5.39 -10.06
N MET A 246 0.15 -4.49 -9.95
CA MET A 246 -0.93 -4.58 -8.96
C MET A 246 -1.75 -5.88 -9.03
N GLN A 247 -1.71 -6.60 -10.16
CA GLN A 247 -2.35 -7.92 -10.29
C GLN A 247 -1.78 -8.97 -9.33
N ASN A 248 -0.62 -8.71 -8.74
CA ASN A 248 -0.06 -9.56 -7.70
C ASN A 248 -0.79 -9.43 -6.37
N LEU A 249 -1.62 -8.41 -6.18
CA LEU A 249 -2.39 -8.15 -4.97
C LEU A 249 -3.88 -8.43 -5.21
N SER A 250 -4.62 -8.61 -4.12
CA SER A 250 -6.07 -8.74 -4.17
C SER A 250 -6.73 -7.35 -4.12
N ILE A 251 -7.73 -7.14 -4.99
CA ILE A 251 -8.44 -5.85 -5.13
C ILE A 251 -9.94 -5.99 -4.79
N ASP A 252 -10.32 -7.08 -4.15
CA ASP A 252 -11.71 -7.27 -3.72
C ASP A 252 -12.14 -6.21 -2.69
N LYS A 253 -13.45 -5.97 -2.58
CA LYS A 253 -14.04 -4.97 -1.67
C LYS A 253 -13.65 -5.15 -0.20
N ASP A 254 -13.35 -6.40 0.20
CA ASP A 254 -12.98 -6.75 1.56
C ASP A 254 -11.47 -6.57 1.83
N CYS A 255 -10.68 -6.26 0.79
CA CYS A 255 -9.26 -5.97 0.90
C CYS A 255 -9.02 -4.46 1.07
N TYR A 256 -7.92 -4.11 1.71
CA TYR A 256 -7.63 -2.70 1.97
C TYR A 256 -7.34 -1.91 0.69
N LEU A 257 -6.76 -2.52 -0.34
CA LEU A 257 -6.61 -1.86 -1.64
C LEU A 257 -7.98 -1.50 -2.26
N GLY A 258 -8.96 -2.42 -2.20
CA GLY A 258 -10.33 -2.15 -2.64
C GLY A 258 -11.01 -1.06 -1.81
N LYS A 259 -10.83 -1.07 -0.48
CA LYS A 259 -11.32 -0.01 0.43
C LYS A 259 -10.70 1.35 0.11
N ILE A 260 -9.41 1.41 -0.18
CA ILE A 260 -8.73 2.66 -0.56
C ILE A 260 -9.32 3.20 -1.87
N LEU A 261 -9.54 2.35 -2.87
CA LEU A 261 -10.15 2.78 -4.14
C LEU A 261 -11.56 3.34 -3.97
N THR A 262 -12.36 2.77 -3.06
CA THR A 262 -13.76 3.16 -2.86
C THR A 262 -13.95 4.28 -1.85
N GLU A 263 -13.16 4.30 -0.79
CA GLU A 263 -13.36 5.18 0.37
C GLU A 263 -12.18 6.13 0.64
N GLY A 264 -11.01 5.87 0.05
CA GLY A 264 -9.77 6.61 0.34
C GLY A 264 -9.90 8.12 0.17
N ARG A 265 -10.73 8.59 -0.78
CA ARG A 265 -10.99 10.03 -0.99
C ARG A 265 -11.46 10.75 0.29
N LYS A 266 -12.24 10.09 1.16
CA LYS A 266 -12.73 10.66 2.41
C LYS A 266 -11.58 11.05 3.35
N TYR A 267 -10.48 10.32 3.24
CA TYR A 267 -9.29 10.41 4.10
C TYR A 267 -8.08 11.01 3.38
N ALA A 268 -8.28 11.51 2.15
CA ALA A 268 -7.20 11.98 1.27
C ALA A 268 -6.09 10.93 1.05
N LEU A 269 -6.49 9.65 0.96
CA LEU A 269 -5.61 8.53 0.65
C LEU A 269 -5.91 8.05 -0.77
N ASN A 270 -4.90 8.09 -1.64
CA ASN A 270 -5.01 7.80 -3.06
C ASN A 270 -3.99 6.73 -3.48
N VAL A 271 -4.24 6.07 -4.58
CA VAL A 271 -3.34 5.06 -5.13
C VAL A 271 -2.93 5.38 -6.56
N ILE A 272 -1.72 4.98 -6.90
CA ILE A 272 -1.18 4.96 -8.26
C ILE A 272 -0.89 3.48 -8.55
N LEU A 273 -1.67 2.88 -9.43
CA LEU A 273 -1.65 1.43 -9.69
C LEU A 273 -1.27 1.18 -11.14
N ALA A 274 -0.28 0.32 -11.36
CA ALA A 274 0.11 -0.11 -12.71
C ALA A 274 -0.07 -1.62 -12.89
N SER A 275 -0.52 -2.03 -14.09
CA SER A 275 -0.65 -3.44 -14.50
C SER A 275 -0.54 -3.59 -16.00
N GLN A 276 -0.26 -4.81 -16.46
CA GLN A 276 -0.09 -5.11 -17.87
C GLN A 276 -1.44 -5.18 -18.60
N SER A 277 -2.47 -5.75 -17.97
CA SER A 277 -3.78 -5.92 -18.62
C SER A 277 -4.91 -5.93 -17.61
N ILE A 278 -6.05 -5.34 -17.99
CA ILE A 278 -7.29 -5.41 -17.21
C ILE A 278 -7.88 -6.83 -17.19
N ARG A 279 -7.47 -7.70 -18.12
CA ARG A 279 -7.96 -9.08 -18.22
C ARG A 279 -7.49 -9.97 -17.08
N GLU A 280 -6.40 -9.60 -16.43
CA GLU A 280 -5.84 -10.34 -15.29
C GLU A 280 -6.75 -10.26 -14.06
N PHE A 281 -7.71 -9.32 -14.07
CA PHE A 281 -8.61 -9.07 -12.95
C PHE A 281 -9.98 -9.71 -13.16
N LYS A 282 -10.58 -10.21 -12.07
CA LYS A 282 -11.97 -10.64 -12.04
C LYS A 282 -12.93 -9.46 -12.28
N ALA A 283 -14.19 -9.75 -12.60
CA ALA A 283 -15.20 -8.71 -12.84
C ALA A 283 -15.39 -7.78 -11.62
N SER A 284 -15.40 -8.34 -10.40
CA SER A 284 -15.49 -7.55 -9.16
C SER A 284 -14.29 -6.61 -8.98
N GLU A 285 -13.09 -7.09 -9.24
CA GLU A 285 -11.84 -6.30 -9.13
C GLU A 285 -11.81 -5.18 -10.17
N ARG A 286 -12.24 -5.44 -11.41
CA ARG A 286 -12.38 -4.40 -12.47
C ARG A 286 -13.32 -3.29 -12.02
N THR A 287 -14.43 -3.64 -11.36
CA THR A 287 -15.37 -2.65 -10.81
C THR A 287 -14.69 -1.77 -9.76
N MET A 288 -13.80 -2.32 -8.94
CA MET A 288 -13.02 -1.55 -7.97
C MET A 288 -12.03 -0.61 -8.69
N LEU A 289 -11.31 -1.10 -9.69
CA LEU A 289 -10.37 -0.29 -10.47
C LEU A 289 -11.07 0.88 -11.19
N CYS A 290 -12.32 0.69 -11.60
CA CYS A 290 -13.13 1.75 -12.21
C CYS A 290 -13.43 2.92 -11.26
N GLN A 291 -13.27 2.78 -9.94
CA GLN A 291 -13.45 3.85 -8.97
C GLN A 291 -12.34 4.93 -9.02
N ALA A 292 -11.18 4.61 -9.56
CA ALA A 292 -10.12 5.60 -9.77
C ALA A 292 -10.59 6.65 -10.82
N ASN A 293 -10.38 7.95 -10.54
CA ASN A 293 -10.76 9.00 -11.47
C ASN A 293 -9.89 9.03 -12.72
N HIS A 294 -8.60 8.68 -12.57
CA HIS A 294 -7.65 8.79 -13.68
C HIS A 294 -7.28 7.40 -14.20
N LYS A 295 -7.59 7.15 -15.47
CA LYS A 295 -7.27 5.91 -16.17
C LYS A 295 -6.38 6.22 -17.36
N LEU A 296 -5.16 5.65 -17.35
CA LEU A 296 -4.18 5.82 -18.40
C LEU A 296 -4.00 4.47 -19.12
N LEU A 297 -4.26 4.46 -20.42
CA LEU A 297 -4.15 3.27 -21.24
C LEU A 297 -2.99 3.42 -22.23
N PHE A 298 -1.99 2.55 -22.11
CA PHE A 298 -0.82 2.49 -22.96
C PHE A 298 -0.92 1.30 -23.90
N HIS A 299 -1.09 1.54 -25.21
CA HIS A 299 -1.24 0.50 -26.21
C HIS A 299 -2.25 -0.59 -25.79
N PRO A 300 -3.52 -0.21 -25.54
CA PRO A 300 -4.51 -1.17 -25.06
C PRO A 300 -4.83 -2.18 -26.16
N ALA A 301 -5.00 -3.46 -25.80
CA ALA A 301 -5.56 -4.43 -26.72
C ALA A 301 -7.00 -4.02 -27.11
N LEU A 302 -7.43 -4.32 -28.34
CA LEU A 302 -8.74 -3.92 -28.89
C LEU A 302 -9.94 -4.21 -27.96
N LEU A 303 -9.83 -5.26 -27.11
CA LEU A 303 -10.87 -5.61 -26.14
C LEU A 303 -10.81 -4.78 -24.85
N GLU A 304 -9.73 -4.06 -24.59
CA GLU A 304 -9.57 -3.21 -23.39
C GLU A 304 -10.16 -1.82 -23.58
N VAL A 305 -10.33 -1.38 -24.82
CA VAL A 305 -10.93 -0.09 -25.18
C VAL A 305 -12.43 -0.05 -24.84
N LYS A 306 -13.05 -1.21 -24.55
CA LYS A 306 -14.49 -1.32 -24.24
C LYS A 306 -14.81 -1.22 -22.74
N TYR A 307 -13.82 -1.12 -21.88
CA TYR A 307 -13.95 -0.96 -20.44
C TYR A 307 -13.46 0.42 -20.00
#